data_f5eca42128142cdba7ee0735a2fcbf9e
#
_entry.id   f5eca42128142cdba7ee0735a2fcbf9e
#
_cell.length_a   1.000
_cell.length_b   1.000
_cell.length_c   1.000
_cell.angle_alpha   90.00
_cell.angle_beta   90.00
_cell.angle_gamma   90.00
#
_symmetry.space_group_name_H-M   'P 1'
#
loop_
_entity.id
_entity.type
_entity.pdbx_description
1 polymer ?
#
loop_
_entity_poly.entity_id
_entity_poly.type
_entity_poly.pdbx_seq_one_letter_code
_entity_poly.pdbx_strand_id
1 'polypeptide(L)'
;EQVPWDSSGEYYKIKVLEILFQLKNMERPKEQIERPYFVKQQVEIVKEIRDFITASPEQHYTMEKLSKRFEIPVSSLKRCFKGVYGTAIYSFMRSYRMDMAGHLLAETGETVAAIAAKVGYTNCSKFSEAFKEATGMTPIDYRKFKSHRE
;
A
#
# COMPACT_ATOMS: atom_id res chain seq x y z
N GLU A 1 30.06 41.44 -7.20
CA GLU A 1 30.81 40.32 -7.83
C GLU A 1 29.81 39.25 -8.22
N GLN A 2 29.55 39.16 -9.53
CA GLN A 2 28.57 38.19 -10.08
C GLN A 2 29.30 36.84 -10.18
N VAL A 3 28.79 35.81 -9.48
CA VAL A 3 29.25 34.44 -9.63
C VAL A 3 28.80 33.95 -11.00
N PRO A 4 29.68 33.39 -11.85
CA PRO A 4 29.31 32.95 -13.18
C PRO A 4 28.35 31.77 -13.11
N TRP A 5 27.28 31.81 -13.88
CA TRP A 5 26.17 30.85 -13.92
C TRP A 5 26.54 29.44 -14.42
N ASP A 6 27.81 29.22 -14.80
CA ASP A 6 28.29 27.93 -15.32
C ASP A 6 28.77 26.94 -14.23
N SER A 7 28.79 27.37 -12.95
CA SER A 7 29.18 26.53 -11.82
C SER A 7 28.02 25.71 -11.23
N SER A 8 26.78 25.95 -11.64
CA SER A 8 25.63 25.28 -11.05
C SER A 8 25.63 23.79 -11.34
N GLY A 9 26.02 23.37 -12.54
CA GLY A 9 26.09 21.96 -12.91
C GLY A 9 27.13 21.18 -12.09
N GLU A 10 28.29 21.75 -11.85
CA GLU A 10 29.34 21.15 -11.01
C GLU A 10 28.92 21.13 -9.53
N TYR A 11 28.28 22.18 -9.04
CA TYR A 11 27.74 22.22 -7.68
C TYR A 11 26.70 21.09 -7.44
N TYR A 12 25.77 20.88 -8.34
CA TYR A 12 24.78 19.81 -8.20
C TYR A 12 25.41 18.42 -8.30
N LYS A 13 26.41 18.22 -9.14
CA LYS A 13 27.18 16.96 -9.21
C LYS A 13 27.85 16.65 -7.88
N ILE A 14 28.53 17.66 -7.28
CA ILE A 14 29.19 17.52 -5.96
C ILE A 14 28.14 17.21 -4.89
N LYS A 15 26.99 17.89 -4.87
CA LYS A 15 25.90 17.62 -3.91
C LYS A 15 25.32 16.24 -4.07
N VAL A 16 25.11 15.76 -5.27
CA VAL A 16 24.65 14.39 -5.53
C VAL A 16 25.68 13.38 -5.03
N LEU A 17 26.98 13.59 -5.29
CA LEU A 17 28.05 12.73 -4.80
C LEU A 17 28.13 12.74 -3.27
N GLU A 18 27.97 13.90 -2.62
CA GLU A 18 27.91 14.03 -1.17
C GLU A 18 26.75 13.23 -0.58
N ILE A 19 25.54 13.35 -1.16
CA ILE A 19 24.37 12.59 -0.73
C ILE A 19 24.58 11.09 -0.94
N LEU A 20 25.13 10.67 -2.08
CA LEU A 20 25.44 9.27 -2.34
C LEU A 20 26.50 8.73 -1.37
N PHE A 21 27.49 9.53 -1.01
CA PHE A 21 28.51 9.18 -0.02
C PHE A 21 27.91 9.07 1.38
N GLN A 22 27.04 10.00 1.77
CA GLN A 22 26.31 9.94 3.04
C GLN A 22 25.41 8.71 3.10
N LEU A 23 24.66 8.40 2.02
CA LEU A 23 23.83 7.20 1.93
C LEU A 23 24.65 5.91 2.02
N LYS A 24 25.85 5.89 1.40
CA LYS A 24 26.76 4.74 1.47
C LYS A 24 27.36 4.57 2.88
N ASN A 25 27.62 5.67 3.58
CA ASN A 25 28.20 5.67 4.92
C ASN A 25 27.15 5.75 6.04
N MET A 26 25.86 5.88 5.72
CA MET A 26 24.83 5.61 6.69
C MET A 26 24.98 4.15 7.11
N GLU A 27 25.64 3.93 8.25
CA GLU A 27 25.55 2.67 8.95
C GLU A 27 24.06 2.41 9.15
N ARG A 28 23.55 1.41 8.45
CA ARG A 28 22.20 0.93 8.76
C ARG A 28 22.23 0.62 10.24
N PRO A 29 21.31 1.16 11.05
CA PRO A 29 21.20 0.71 12.42
C PRO A 29 21.20 -0.82 12.35
N LYS A 30 22.11 -1.44 13.10
CA LYS A 30 22.12 -2.90 13.29
C LYS A 30 20.91 -3.29 14.17
N GLU A 31 19.75 -2.78 13.90
CA GLU A 31 18.56 -3.56 14.08
C GLU A 31 18.71 -4.69 13.06
N GLN A 32 19.18 -5.81 13.53
CA GLN A 32 18.95 -7.11 12.94
C GLN A 32 17.43 -7.29 12.87
N ILE A 33 16.79 -6.60 11.93
CA ILE A 33 15.61 -7.14 11.31
C ILE A 33 16.20 -8.35 10.58
N GLU A 34 16.22 -9.49 11.27
CA GLU A 34 16.32 -10.78 10.62
C GLU A 34 15.19 -10.79 9.59
N ARG A 35 15.52 -10.32 8.39
CA ARG A 35 14.60 -10.49 7.26
C ARG A 35 14.54 -11.98 7.09
N PRO A 36 13.43 -12.65 7.43
CA PRO A 36 13.38 -14.08 7.31
C PRO A 36 13.72 -14.40 5.86
N TYR A 37 14.74 -15.25 5.67
CA TYR A 37 15.13 -15.70 4.35
C TYR A 37 13.97 -16.53 3.81
N PHE A 38 13.19 -15.95 2.91
CA PHE A 38 12.12 -16.67 2.22
C PHE A 38 12.68 -17.33 0.98
N VAL A 39 12.36 -18.59 0.80
CA VAL A 39 12.68 -19.29 -0.45
C VAL A 39 12.01 -18.54 -1.60
N LYS A 40 12.73 -18.35 -2.71
CA LYS A 40 12.24 -17.62 -3.89
C LYS A 40 10.81 -18.03 -4.28
N GLN A 41 10.52 -19.33 -4.26
CA GLN A 41 9.20 -19.88 -4.54
C GLN A 41 8.11 -19.32 -3.60
N GLN A 42 8.39 -19.18 -2.30
CA GLN A 42 7.41 -18.61 -1.35
C GLN A 42 7.12 -17.13 -1.63
N VAL A 43 8.13 -16.39 -2.08
CA VAL A 43 7.96 -14.98 -2.48
C VAL A 43 7.07 -14.87 -3.71
N GLU A 44 7.27 -15.73 -4.71
CA GLU A 44 6.43 -15.73 -5.92
C GLU A 44 4.98 -16.12 -5.58
N ILE A 45 4.74 -17.16 -4.78
CA ILE A 45 3.40 -17.54 -4.32
C ILE A 45 2.70 -16.37 -3.62
N VAL A 46 3.41 -15.64 -2.78
CA VAL A 46 2.82 -14.48 -2.05
C VAL A 46 2.49 -13.32 -2.99
N LYS A 47 3.26 -13.12 -4.06
CA LYS A 47 2.93 -12.14 -5.11
C LYS A 47 1.68 -12.56 -5.89
N GLU A 48 1.58 -13.83 -6.28
CA GLU A 48 0.38 -14.37 -6.94
C GLU A 48 -0.86 -14.24 -6.05
N ILE A 49 -0.72 -14.48 -4.75
CA ILE A 49 -1.81 -14.27 -3.78
C ILE A 49 -2.24 -12.80 -3.75
N ARG A 50 -1.29 -11.85 -3.70
CA ARG A 50 -1.61 -10.43 -3.76
C ARG A 50 -2.42 -10.10 -5.01
N ASP A 51 -1.95 -10.53 -6.18
CA ASP A 51 -2.62 -10.25 -7.46
C ASP A 51 -4.01 -10.86 -7.50
N PHE A 52 -4.15 -12.08 -6.98
CA PHE A 52 -5.44 -12.77 -6.89
C PHE A 52 -6.45 -12.04 -5.98
N ILE A 53 -6.03 -11.58 -4.79
CA ILE A 53 -6.94 -10.90 -3.85
C ILE A 53 -7.26 -9.47 -4.27
N THR A 54 -6.37 -8.80 -4.99
CA THR A 54 -6.60 -7.43 -5.49
C THR A 54 -7.41 -7.39 -6.78
N ALA A 55 -7.47 -8.50 -7.53
CA ALA A 55 -8.30 -8.61 -8.72
C ALA A 55 -9.81 -8.59 -8.41
N SER A 56 -10.21 -9.00 -7.21
CA SER A 56 -11.61 -9.01 -6.76
C SER A 56 -11.71 -8.48 -5.33
N PRO A 57 -11.58 -7.16 -5.14
CA PRO A 57 -11.49 -6.54 -3.82
C PRO A 57 -12.79 -6.65 -3.01
N GLU A 58 -13.94 -6.84 -3.67
CA GLU A 58 -15.23 -7.08 -3.03
C GLU A 58 -15.31 -8.44 -2.32
N GLN A 59 -14.47 -9.41 -2.72
CA GLN A 59 -14.49 -10.74 -2.15
C GLN A 59 -13.75 -10.83 -0.82
N HIS A 60 -14.31 -11.61 0.11
CA HIS A 60 -13.67 -11.93 1.38
C HIS A 60 -12.97 -13.30 1.30
N TYR A 61 -11.65 -13.27 1.42
CA TYR A 61 -10.82 -14.48 1.41
C TYR A 61 -10.42 -14.86 2.83
N THR A 62 -10.66 -16.11 3.22
CA THR A 62 -10.12 -16.66 4.47
C THR A 62 -8.70 -17.17 4.26
N MET A 63 -7.91 -17.20 5.33
CA MET A 63 -6.52 -17.69 5.26
C MET A 63 -6.47 -19.16 4.83
N GLU A 64 -7.46 -19.93 5.22
CA GLU A 64 -7.61 -21.36 4.88
C GLU A 64 -7.89 -21.53 3.38
N LYS A 65 -8.76 -20.72 2.81
CA LYS A 65 -9.04 -20.74 1.36
C LYS A 65 -7.81 -20.39 0.54
N LEU A 66 -7.07 -19.34 0.94
CA LEU A 66 -5.82 -18.96 0.27
C LEU A 66 -4.76 -20.03 0.43
N SER A 67 -4.57 -20.56 1.63
CA SER A 67 -3.64 -21.66 1.93
C SER A 67 -3.90 -22.89 1.05
N LYS A 68 -5.17 -23.29 0.94
CA LYS A 68 -5.56 -24.44 0.11
C LYS A 68 -5.37 -24.17 -1.39
N ARG A 69 -5.73 -22.97 -1.87
CA ARG A 69 -5.63 -22.63 -3.29
C ARG A 69 -4.19 -22.56 -3.79
N PHE A 70 -3.29 -22.01 -2.98
CA PHE A 70 -1.89 -21.75 -3.36
C PHE A 70 -0.93 -22.77 -2.73
N GLU A 71 -1.45 -23.83 -2.15
CA GLU A 71 -0.68 -24.94 -1.56
C GLU A 71 0.43 -24.48 -0.59
N ILE A 72 0.16 -23.42 0.17
CA ILE A 72 1.07 -22.87 1.17
C ILE A 72 0.46 -22.96 2.57
N PRO A 73 1.17 -23.52 3.58
CA PRO A 73 0.66 -23.56 4.95
C PRO A 73 0.31 -22.15 5.47
N VAL A 74 -0.79 -22.02 6.22
CA VAL A 74 -1.29 -20.74 6.76
C VAL A 74 -0.21 -19.98 7.53
N SER A 75 0.60 -20.68 8.33
CA SER A 75 1.70 -20.06 9.09
C SER A 75 2.77 -19.46 8.18
N SER A 76 3.16 -20.20 7.14
CA SER A 76 4.11 -19.73 6.13
C SER A 76 3.57 -18.58 5.33
N LEU A 77 2.29 -18.65 4.90
CA LEU A 77 1.59 -17.57 4.21
C LEU A 77 1.61 -16.26 5.01
N LYS A 78 1.19 -16.31 6.28
CA LYS A 78 1.19 -15.12 7.16
C LYS A 78 2.59 -14.51 7.31
N ARG A 79 3.59 -15.35 7.57
CA ARG A 79 4.98 -14.92 7.75
C ARG A 79 5.57 -14.33 6.48
N CYS A 80 5.42 -15.05 5.35
CA CYS A 80 5.97 -14.60 4.07
C CYS A 80 5.27 -13.34 3.57
N PHE A 81 3.95 -13.25 3.66
CA PHE A 81 3.22 -12.07 3.23
C PHE A 81 3.64 -10.84 4.04
N LYS A 82 3.71 -10.95 5.37
CA LYS A 82 4.18 -9.86 6.23
C LYS A 82 5.65 -9.51 5.95
N GLY A 83 6.49 -10.49 5.66
CA GLY A 83 7.90 -10.25 5.33
C GLY A 83 8.11 -9.54 3.98
N VAL A 84 7.27 -9.83 2.98
CA VAL A 84 7.35 -9.22 1.64
C VAL A 84 6.68 -7.84 1.60
N TYR A 85 5.48 -7.71 2.20
CA TYR A 85 4.66 -6.48 2.11
C TYR A 85 4.66 -5.63 3.39
N GLY A 86 5.38 -6.03 4.43
CA GLY A 86 5.48 -5.29 5.70
C GLY A 86 4.24 -5.34 6.58
N THR A 87 3.12 -5.90 6.10
CA THR A 87 1.83 -5.91 6.78
C THR A 87 1.09 -7.24 6.63
N ALA A 88 0.12 -7.50 7.49
CA ALA A 88 -0.73 -8.68 7.39
C ALA A 88 -1.71 -8.57 6.20
N ILE A 89 -2.11 -9.71 5.60
CA ILE A 89 -3.01 -9.77 4.44
C ILE A 89 -4.31 -8.97 4.68
N TYR A 90 -4.93 -9.10 5.85
CA TYR A 90 -6.18 -8.37 6.14
C TYR A 90 -5.97 -6.86 6.20
N SER A 91 -4.88 -6.40 6.81
CA SER A 91 -4.54 -4.97 6.87
C SER A 91 -4.20 -4.44 5.48
N PHE A 92 -3.45 -5.22 4.68
CA PHE A 92 -3.16 -4.89 3.29
C PHE A 92 -4.44 -4.73 2.48
N MET A 93 -5.36 -5.68 2.54
CA MET A 93 -6.63 -5.61 1.81
C MET A 93 -7.53 -4.47 2.28
N ARG A 94 -7.52 -4.19 3.60
CA ARG A 94 -8.26 -3.04 4.14
C ARG A 94 -7.74 -1.73 3.56
N SER A 95 -6.42 -1.53 3.56
CA SER A 95 -5.80 -0.33 2.96
C SER A 95 -6.13 -0.24 1.47
N TYR A 96 -5.91 -1.31 0.73
CA TYR A 96 -6.19 -1.37 -0.71
C TYR A 96 -7.64 -1.00 -1.05
N ARG A 97 -8.62 -1.50 -0.27
CA ARG A 97 -10.03 -1.15 -0.44
C ARG A 97 -10.31 0.33 -0.17
N MET A 98 -9.67 0.91 0.84
CA MET A 98 -9.84 2.34 1.16
C MET A 98 -9.21 3.23 0.09
N ASP A 99 -8.05 2.85 -0.44
CA ASP A 99 -7.40 3.56 -1.54
C ASP A 99 -8.28 3.52 -2.80
N MET A 100 -8.79 2.35 -3.17
CA MET A 100 -9.74 2.18 -4.28
C MET A 100 -11.02 3.01 -4.07
N ALA A 101 -11.58 2.99 -2.86
CA ALA A 101 -12.75 3.81 -2.54
C ALA A 101 -12.46 5.31 -2.67
N GLY A 102 -11.27 5.75 -2.26
CA GLY A 102 -10.82 7.13 -2.42
C GLY A 102 -10.78 7.57 -3.89
N HIS A 103 -10.25 6.73 -4.77
CA HIS A 103 -10.27 6.97 -6.22
C HIS A 103 -11.70 7.06 -6.77
N LEU A 104 -12.55 6.08 -6.44
CA LEU A 104 -13.94 6.08 -6.90
C LEU A 104 -14.72 7.31 -6.39
N LEU A 105 -14.49 7.73 -5.14
CA LEU A 105 -15.11 8.93 -4.59
C LEU A 105 -14.67 10.22 -5.29
N ALA A 106 -13.41 10.29 -5.72
CA ALA A 106 -12.86 11.46 -6.40
C ALA A 106 -13.26 11.52 -7.87
N GLU A 107 -13.28 10.39 -8.57
CA GLU A 107 -13.38 10.33 -10.02
C GLU A 107 -14.79 10.02 -10.54
N THR A 108 -15.71 9.57 -9.66
CA THR A 108 -17.05 9.17 -10.07
C THR A 108 -18.15 9.87 -9.29
N GLY A 109 -19.34 10.01 -9.93
CA GLY A 109 -20.56 10.45 -9.27
C GLY A 109 -21.33 9.34 -8.53
N GLU A 110 -20.74 8.16 -8.36
CA GLU A 110 -21.41 7.00 -7.73
C GLU A 110 -21.78 7.30 -6.27
N THR A 111 -22.89 6.69 -5.81
CA THR A 111 -23.28 6.84 -4.40
C THR A 111 -22.26 6.19 -3.46
N VAL A 112 -22.17 6.72 -2.25
CA VAL A 112 -21.30 6.13 -1.21
C VAL A 112 -21.64 4.66 -0.94
N ALA A 113 -22.92 4.29 -1.01
CA ALA A 113 -23.37 2.92 -0.83
C ALA A 113 -22.91 2.00 -1.98
N ALA A 114 -22.97 2.47 -3.23
CA ALA A 114 -22.47 1.72 -4.39
C ALA A 114 -20.96 1.49 -4.30
N ILE A 115 -20.20 2.53 -3.92
CA ILE A 115 -18.74 2.42 -3.72
C ILE A 115 -18.42 1.46 -2.57
N ALA A 116 -19.15 1.55 -1.45
CA ALA A 116 -18.97 0.61 -0.33
C ALA A 116 -19.13 -0.84 -0.79
N ALA A 117 -20.19 -1.13 -1.56
CA ALA A 117 -20.42 -2.47 -2.10
C ALA A 117 -19.28 -2.93 -3.03
N LYS A 118 -18.81 -2.08 -3.94
CA LYS A 118 -17.69 -2.37 -4.86
C LYS A 118 -16.39 -2.71 -4.15
N VAL A 119 -16.15 -2.12 -2.99
CA VAL A 119 -14.96 -2.41 -2.18
C VAL A 119 -15.23 -3.46 -1.08
N GLY A 120 -16.34 -4.20 -1.16
CA GLY A 120 -16.63 -5.36 -0.33
C GLY A 120 -17.24 -5.06 1.03
N TYR A 121 -17.86 -3.89 1.21
CA TYR A 121 -18.61 -3.58 2.43
C TYR A 121 -20.12 -3.71 2.20
N THR A 122 -20.75 -4.61 2.94
CA THR A 122 -22.21 -4.78 2.93
C THR A 122 -22.93 -3.75 3.81
N ASN A 123 -22.20 -3.08 4.71
CA ASN A 123 -22.74 -2.07 5.62
C ASN A 123 -22.06 -0.73 5.39
N CYS A 124 -22.83 0.26 4.94
CA CYS A 124 -22.33 1.60 4.61
C CYS A 124 -21.78 2.37 5.83
N SER A 125 -22.35 2.16 7.03
CA SER A 125 -21.84 2.79 8.24
C SER A 125 -20.45 2.27 8.60
N LYS A 126 -20.26 0.93 8.57
CA LYS A 126 -18.94 0.31 8.79
C LYS A 126 -17.92 0.73 7.74
N PHE A 127 -18.35 0.89 6.49
CA PHE A 127 -17.49 1.45 5.45
C PHE A 127 -17.07 2.87 5.79
N SER A 128 -18.01 3.75 6.16
CA SER A 128 -17.74 5.14 6.47
C SER A 128 -16.79 5.31 7.67
N GLU A 129 -16.95 4.48 8.70
CA GLU A 129 -16.03 4.42 9.84
C GLU A 129 -14.62 3.99 9.40
N ALA A 130 -14.50 2.89 8.65
CA ALA A 130 -13.22 2.38 8.15
C ALA A 130 -12.53 3.38 7.22
N PHE A 131 -13.30 4.08 6.37
CA PHE A 131 -12.79 5.09 5.46
C PHE A 131 -12.28 6.32 6.24
N LYS A 132 -13.06 6.79 7.22
CA LYS A 132 -12.65 7.91 8.09
C LYS A 132 -11.41 7.58 8.90
N GLU A 133 -11.31 6.36 9.42
CA GLU A 133 -10.12 5.91 10.14
C GLU A 133 -8.87 5.89 9.24
N ALA A 134 -9.02 5.47 7.97
CA ALA A 134 -7.91 5.39 7.02
C ALA A 134 -7.49 6.75 6.45
N THR A 135 -8.44 7.67 6.21
CA THR A 135 -8.20 8.92 5.47
C THR A 135 -8.34 10.18 6.32
N GLY A 136 -8.84 10.07 7.55
CA GLY A 136 -9.17 11.21 8.41
C GLY A 136 -10.50 11.92 8.08
N MET A 137 -11.16 11.57 6.98
CA MET A 137 -12.38 12.23 6.49
C MET A 137 -13.51 11.24 6.23
N THR A 138 -14.77 11.69 6.37
CA THR A 138 -15.89 10.88 5.90
C THR A 138 -15.86 10.77 4.36
N PRO A 139 -16.47 9.73 3.76
CA PRO A 139 -16.55 9.59 2.30
C PRO A 139 -17.15 10.82 1.60
N ILE A 140 -18.16 11.44 2.22
CA ILE A 140 -18.83 12.64 1.68
C ILE A 140 -17.90 13.85 1.71
N ASP A 141 -17.22 14.07 2.84
CA ASP A 141 -16.28 15.18 3.00
C ASP A 141 -15.07 15.01 2.08
N TYR A 142 -14.56 13.79 1.95
CA TYR A 142 -13.48 13.47 1.05
C TYR A 142 -13.82 13.78 -0.42
N ARG A 143 -15.03 13.43 -0.88
CA ARG A 143 -15.53 13.77 -2.21
C ARG A 143 -15.57 15.28 -2.41
N LYS A 144 -16.18 16.02 -1.48
CA LYS A 144 -16.25 17.50 -1.56
C LYS A 144 -14.85 18.12 -1.63
N PHE A 145 -13.94 17.64 -0.78
CA PHE A 145 -12.57 18.13 -0.75
C PHE A 145 -11.82 17.94 -2.08
N LYS A 146 -12.03 16.80 -2.73
CA LYS A 146 -11.42 16.51 -4.04
C LYS A 146 -12.06 17.35 -5.16
N SER A 147 -13.38 17.49 -5.18
CA SER A 147 -14.10 18.29 -6.20
C SER A 147 -13.79 19.80 -6.17
N HIS A 148 -13.22 20.33 -5.09
CA HIS A 148 -12.84 21.75 -4.99
C HIS A 148 -11.38 22.01 -5.38
N ARG A 149 -10.64 21.00 -5.80
CA ARG A 149 -9.23 21.10 -6.20
C ARG A 149 -9.00 20.99 -7.72
N GLU A 150 -10.05 20.75 -8.48
CA GLU A 150 -10.08 20.87 -9.94
C GLU A 150 -10.63 22.23 -10.35
#